data_2a542dade7e5f45bc9d91baaf5b8c4dd
#
_entry.id   2a542dade7e5f45bc9d91baaf5b8c4dd
#
_cell.length_a   1.000
_cell.length_b   1.000
_cell.length_c   1.000
_cell.angle_alpha   90.00
_cell.angle_beta   90.00
_cell.angle_gamma   90.00
#
_symmetry.space_group_name_H-M   'P 1'
#
loop_
_entity.id
_entity.type
_entity.pdbx_description
1 polymer ?
#
loop_
_entity_poly.entity_id
_entity_poly.type
_entity_poly.pdbx_seq_one_letter_code
_entity_poly.pdbx_strand_id
1 'polypeptide(L)'
;MTLEVHVLGTSSARPAQGRSVSGSIVETPEGMFVVDCGEGFQNRLVKHRSQMKSYAGRRLKMSKVSAILLTHGHLDHTWGVLPWMQTMALDGRKDKLWVIGPTTSEVIDALLGSETEPEVTPSDLVIQYDMWMDLGATSDALGYEVQWVLG
;
A
#
# COMPACT_ATOMS: atom_id res chain seq x y z
N MET A 1 23.59 7.70 8.66
CA MET A 1 22.43 6.81 8.54
C MET A 1 21.17 7.60 8.74
N THR A 2 20.46 7.89 7.66
CA THR A 2 19.34 8.83 7.68
C THR A 2 18.04 8.10 7.41
N LEU A 3 17.03 8.44 8.18
CA LEU A 3 15.64 8.13 7.86
C LEU A 3 15.12 9.28 7.02
N GLU A 4 14.59 8.97 5.84
CA GLU A 4 13.99 9.96 4.95
C GLU A 4 12.52 9.67 4.74
N VAL A 5 11.70 10.72 4.76
CA VAL A 5 10.28 10.62 4.46
C VAL A 5 9.98 11.39 3.17
N HIS A 6 9.44 10.70 2.20
CA HIS A 6 9.04 11.24 0.91
C HIS A 6 7.52 11.33 0.84
N VAL A 7 6.98 12.55 0.95
CA VAL A 7 5.54 12.78 0.89
C VAL A 7 5.12 12.97 -0.57
N LEU A 8 4.38 12.00 -1.12
CA LEU A 8 3.96 12.00 -2.51
C LEU A 8 2.56 12.57 -2.71
N GLY A 9 1.71 12.52 -1.70
CA GLY A 9 0.36 13.04 -1.76
C GLY A 9 -0.14 13.47 -0.38
N THR A 10 -0.87 14.58 -0.37
CA THR A 10 -1.40 15.21 0.85
C THR A 10 -2.86 15.62 0.75
N SER A 11 -3.52 15.38 -0.40
CA SER A 11 -4.94 15.63 -0.55
C SER A 11 -5.78 14.57 0.16
N SER A 12 -6.99 14.96 0.55
CA SER A 12 -8.01 14.02 0.97
C SER A 12 -8.63 13.32 -0.27
N ALA A 13 -9.85 12.81 -0.17
CA ALA A 13 -10.50 12.01 -1.21
C ALA A 13 -10.60 12.67 -2.60
N ARG A 14 -10.39 13.96 -2.72
CA ARG A 14 -10.44 14.69 -3.98
C ARG A 14 -9.04 15.16 -4.39
N PRO A 15 -8.47 14.59 -5.45
CA PRO A 15 -7.25 15.14 -6.05
C PRO A 15 -7.47 16.59 -6.48
N ALA A 16 -6.44 17.41 -6.32
CA ALA A 16 -6.45 18.81 -6.76
C ALA A 16 -5.24 19.07 -7.65
N GLN A 17 -5.26 20.21 -8.36
CA GLN A 17 -4.15 20.58 -9.22
C GLN A 17 -2.85 20.63 -8.40
N GLY A 18 -1.86 19.84 -8.78
CA GLY A 18 -0.57 19.75 -8.08
C GLY A 18 -0.59 18.94 -6.79
N ARG A 19 -1.74 18.35 -6.41
CA ARG A 19 -1.87 17.53 -5.20
C ARG A 19 -2.51 16.19 -5.52
N SER A 20 -1.94 15.13 -4.99
CA SER A 20 -2.50 13.78 -5.03
C SER A 20 -3.03 13.37 -3.66
N VAL A 21 -3.86 12.36 -3.66
CA VAL A 21 -4.36 11.71 -2.44
C VAL A 21 -3.20 11.10 -1.63
N SER A 22 -3.51 10.68 -0.40
CA SER A 22 -2.50 10.28 0.58
C SER A 22 -1.57 9.17 0.10
N GLY A 23 -0.29 9.35 0.34
CA GLY A 23 0.75 8.36 0.08
C GLY A 23 2.14 8.92 0.38
N SER A 24 2.89 8.17 1.16
CA SER A 24 4.24 8.56 1.57
C SER A 24 5.16 7.35 1.58
N ILE A 25 6.45 7.58 1.44
CA ILE A 25 7.49 6.56 1.56
C ILE A 25 8.39 6.92 2.72
N VAL A 26 8.67 5.95 3.56
CA VAL A 26 9.69 6.02 4.61
C VAL A 26 10.87 5.18 4.15
N GLU A 27 11.97 5.84 3.85
CA GLU A 27 13.22 5.20 3.49
C GLU A 27 14.12 5.07 4.71
N THR A 28 14.56 3.85 4.96
CA THR A 28 15.51 3.52 6.02
C THR A 28 16.72 2.80 5.43
N PRO A 29 17.83 2.69 6.15
CA PRO A 29 18.96 1.90 5.69
C PRO A 29 18.64 0.42 5.48
N GLU A 30 17.63 -0.09 6.16
CA GLU A 30 17.23 -1.49 6.14
C GLU A 30 16.15 -1.80 5.09
N GLY A 31 15.47 -0.80 4.56
CA GLY A 31 14.42 -0.98 3.58
C GLY A 31 13.50 0.22 3.44
N MET A 32 12.44 0.06 2.68
CA MET A 32 11.44 1.09 2.47
C MET A 32 10.06 0.59 2.85
N PHE A 33 9.29 1.50 3.43
CA PHE A 33 7.90 1.29 3.80
C PHE A 33 7.04 2.35 3.13
N VAL A 34 5.89 1.95 2.60
CA VAL A 34 4.91 2.88 2.06
C VAL A 34 3.81 3.06 3.10
N VAL A 35 3.48 4.30 3.42
CA VAL A 35 2.38 4.65 4.33
C VAL A 35 1.27 5.27 3.51
N ASP A 36 0.17 4.56 3.41
CA ASP A 36 -0.95 4.81 2.51
C ASP A 36 -0.56 4.83 1.03
N CYS A 37 -1.49 4.43 0.21
CA CYS A 37 -1.26 4.26 -1.22
C CYS A 37 -2.58 4.54 -1.95
N GLY A 38 -2.94 5.81 -2.02
CA GLY A 38 -4.16 6.25 -2.66
C GLY A 38 -4.08 6.24 -4.19
N GLU A 39 -5.15 6.64 -4.82
CA GLU A 39 -5.26 6.73 -6.27
C GLU A 39 -4.11 7.55 -6.86
N GLY A 40 -3.51 7.05 -7.93
CA GLY A 40 -2.44 7.74 -8.64
C GLY A 40 -1.07 7.69 -7.94
N PHE A 41 -0.93 6.92 -6.88
CA PHE A 41 0.33 6.78 -6.14
C PHE A 41 1.49 6.41 -7.06
N GLN A 42 1.33 5.46 -7.97
CA GLN A 42 2.38 5.05 -8.89
C GLN A 42 2.88 6.20 -9.76
N ASN A 43 1.97 7.02 -10.28
CA ASN A 43 2.34 8.15 -11.13
C ASN A 43 3.18 9.18 -10.36
N ARG A 44 2.82 9.42 -9.11
CA ARG A 44 3.60 10.29 -8.22
C ARG A 44 4.96 9.70 -7.90
N LEU A 45 5.01 8.40 -7.68
CA LEU A 45 6.26 7.69 -7.42
C LEU A 45 7.23 7.79 -8.60
N VAL A 46 6.75 7.52 -9.82
CA VAL A 46 7.55 7.64 -11.05
C VAL A 46 8.08 9.07 -11.21
N LYS A 47 7.22 10.06 -11.03
CA LYS A 47 7.59 11.47 -11.12
C LYS A 47 8.63 11.85 -10.05
N HIS A 48 8.40 11.45 -8.82
CA HIS A 48 9.31 11.72 -7.70
C HIS A 48 10.70 11.10 -7.94
N ARG A 49 10.76 9.85 -8.38
CA ARG A 49 12.02 9.17 -8.69
C ARG A 49 12.79 9.91 -9.77
N SER A 50 12.12 10.38 -10.81
CA SER A 50 12.74 11.19 -11.87
C SER A 50 13.28 12.51 -11.35
N GLN A 51 12.49 13.22 -10.56
CA GLN A 51 12.91 14.48 -9.94
C GLN A 51 14.08 14.26 -8.97
N MET A 52 14.04 13.24 -8.16
CA MET A 52 15.07 12.89 -7.18
C MET A 52 16.41 12.62 -7.85
N LYS A 53 16.43 11.98 -9.03
CA LYS A 53 17.65 11.80 -9.80
C LYS A 53 18.30 13.13 -10.15
N SER A 54 17.51 14.16 -10.48
CA SER A 54 17.99 15.47 -10.85
C SER A 54 18.60 16.24 -9.67
N TYR A 55 17.98 16.22 -8.49
CA TYR A 55 18.46 17.02 -7.35
C TYR A 55 19.34 16.25 -6.36
N ALA A 56 19.19 14.94 -6.26
CA ALA A 56 19.92 14.09 -5.30
C ALA A 56 20.92 13.13 -5.96
N GLY A 57 20.92 13.03 -7.29
CA GLY A 57 21.79 12.12 -8.03
C GLY A 57 21.49 10.62 -7.81
N ARG A 58 20.34 10.28 -7.18
CA ARG A 58 19.93 8.91 -6.91
C ARG A 58 18.42 8.74 -7.11
N ARG A 59 17.96 7.49 -7.15
CA ARG A 59 16.55 7.11 -7.19
C ARG A 59 16.23 6.18 -6.05
N LEU A 60 14.97 6.19 -5.61
CA LEU A 60 14.44 5.16 -4.73
C LEU A 60 14.50 3.80 -5.43
N LYS A 61 14.99 2.80 -4.71
CA LYS A 61 15.05 1.42 -5.22
C LYS A 61 13.75 0.69 -4.85
N MET A 62 12.85 0.58 -5.81
CA MET A 62 11.52 -0.04 -5.60
C MET A 62 11.60 -1.50 -5.12
N SER A 63 12.65 -2.23 -5.48
CA SER A 63 12.91 -3.57 -4.97
C SER A 63 13.10 -3.64 -3.45
N LYS A 64 13.41 -2.51 -2.80
CA LYS A 64 13.56 -2.42 -1.34
C LYS A 64 12.27 -2.15 -0.59
N VAL A 65 11.16 -1.93 -1.29
CA VAL A 65 9.84 -1.81 -0.64
C VAL A 65 9.49 -3.16 -0.02
N SER A 66 9.39 -3.19 1.29
CA SER A 66 9.10 -4.40 2.05
C SER A 66 7.67 -4.45 2.59
N ALA A 67 7.05 -3.30 2.84
CA ALA A 67 5.71 -3.24 3.39
C ALA A 67 4.93 -2.02 2.91
N ILE A 68 3.62 -2.20 2.82
CA ILE A 68 2.63 -1.14 2.69
C ILE A 68 1.86 -1.09 4.00
N LEU A 69 1.90 0.05 4.67
CA LEU A 69 1.22 0.31 5.93
C LEU A 69 0.00 1.17 5.63
N LEU A 70 -1.19 0.64 5.85
CA LEU A 70 -2.45 1.33 5.61
C LEU A 70 -2.97 1.89 6.93
N THR A 71 -3.22 3.19 6.99
CA THR A 71 -3.73 3.83 8.21
C THR A 71 -5.20 3.50 8.46
N HIS A 72 -5.96 3.35 7.39
CA HIS A 72 -7.37 2.94 7.41
C HIS A 72 -7.82 2.57 5.99
N GLY A 73 -9.06 2.11 5.85
CA GLY A 73 -9.56 1.53 4.62
C GLY A 73 -10.27 2.48 3.66
N HIS A 74 -10.27 3.79 3.88
CA HIS A 74 -10.84 4.72 2.90
C HIS A 74 -10.07 4.67 1.57
N LEU A 75 -10.79 4.73 0.45
CA LEU A 75 -10.22 4.49 -0.88
C LEU A 75 -9.16 5.52 -1.28
N ASP A 76 -9.21 6.73 -0.77
CA ASP A 76 -8.18 7.75 -0.97
C ASP A 76 -6.83 7.40 -0.30
N HIS A 77 -6.81 6.37 0.54
CA HIS A 77 -5.62 5.82 1.16
C HIS A 77 -5.18 4.45 0.63
N THR A 78 -6.05 3.76 -0.11
CA THR A 78 -5.84 2.34 -0.48
C THR A 78 -5.95 2.05 -1.97
N TRP A 79 -6.63 2.89 -2.76
CA TRP A 79 -7.03 2.56 -4.13
C TRP A 79 -5.87 2.39 -5.11
N GLY A 80 -4.68 2.84 -4.76
CA GLY A 80 -3.46 2.66 -5.56
C GLY A 80 -2.71 1.36 -5.28
N VAL A 81 -3.08 0.60 -4.26
CA VAL A 81 -2.35 -0.61 -3.84
C VAL A 81 -2.46 -1.71 -4.89
N LEU A 82 -3.67 -2.07 -5.29
CA LEU A 82 -3.89 -3.17 -6.24
C LEU A 82 -3.21 -2.95 -7.58
N PRO A 83 -3.37 -1.79 -8.26
CA PRO A 83 -2.64 -1.53 -9.49
C PRO A 83 -1.13 -1.59 -9.32
N TRP A 84 -0.61 -1.12 -8.20
CA TRP A 84 0.83 -1.15 -7.94
C TRP A 84 1.34 -2.58 -7.72
N MET A 85 0.59 -3.42 -7.02
CA MET A 85 0.91 -4.86 -6.90
C MET A 85 1.03 -5.53 -8.27
N GLN A 86 0.13 -5.21 -9.19
CA GLN A 86 0.17 -5.73 -10.56
C GLN A 86 1.39 -5.23 -11.31
N THR A 87 1.74 -3.95 -11.16
CA THR A 87 2.95 -3.37 -11.76
C THR A 87 4.21 -4.05 -11.22
N MET A 88 4.29 -4.28 -9.91
CA MET A 88 5.42 -5.01 -9.32
C MET A 88 5.54 -6.43 -9.85
N ALA A 89 4.43 -7.11 -10.11
CA ALA A 89 4.41 -8.42 -10.74
C ALA A 89 4.97 -8.37 -12.17
N LEU A 90 4.53 -7.39 -12.97
CA LEU A 90 5.03 -7.17 -14.33
C LEU A 90 6.52 -6.84 -14.36
N ASP A 91 7.02 -6.15 -13.35
CA ASP A 91 8.44 -5.83 -13.20
C ASP A 91 9.27 -7.00 -12.68
N GLY A 92 8.65 -8.15 -12.43
CA GLY A 92 9.34 -9.38 -12.03
C GLY A 92 9.69 -9.46 -10.55
N ARG A 93 8.98 -8.75 -9.67
CA ARG A 93 9.20 -8.85 -8.23
C ARG A 93 9.11 -10.31 -7.76
N LYS A 94 10.03 -10.71 -6.88
CA LYS A 94 10.06 -12.03 -6.24
C LYS A 94 10.05 -11.94 -4.72
N ASP A 95 10.43 -10.81 -4.14
CA ASP A 95 10.51 -10.64 -2.70
C ASP A 95 9.12 -10.48 -2.09
N LYS A 96 8.97 -11.01 -0.88
CA LYS A 96 7.74 -10.89 -0.09
C LYS A 96 7.35 -9.44 0.13
N LEU A 97 6.06 -9.16 0.03
CA LEU A 97 5.46 -7.87 0.34
C LEU A 97 4.51 -8.04 1.52
N TRP A 98 4.70 -7.23 2.54
CA TRP A 98 3.76 -7.12 3.65
C TRP A 98 2.72 -6.04 3.37
N VAL A 99 1.46 -6.31 3.67
CA VAL A 99 0.38 -5.32 3.68
C VAL A 99 -0.23 -5.34 5.07
N ILE A 100 -0.08 -4.25 5.79
CA ILE A 100 -0.43 -4.16 7.22
C ILE A 100 -1.42 -3.03 7.40
N GLY A 101 -2.49 -3.29 8.11
CA GLY A 101 -3.50 -2.27 8.40
C GLY A 101 -4.45 -2.65 9.52
N PRO A 102 -5.29 -1.70 9.96
CA PRO A 102 -6.23 -1.93 11.04
C PRO A 102 -7.48 -2.67 10.57
N THR A 103 -8.07 -3.40 11.49
CA THR A 103 -9.44 -3.88 11.41
C THR A 103 -10.10 -3.74 12.79
N THR A 104 -11.37 -4.09 12.91
CA THR A 104 -12.08 -4.01 14.18
C THR A 104 -11.90 -5.27 15.02
N SER A 105 -12.07 -5.14 16.34
CA SER A 105 -12.01 -6.28 17.25
C SER A 105 -13.06 -7.34 16.91
N GLU A 106 -14.23 -6.92 16.46
CA GLU A 106 -15.34 -7.80 16.07
C GLU A 106 -14.95 -8.68 14.88
N VAL A 107 -14.22 -8.13 13.91
CA VAL A 107 -13.69 -8.90 12.75
C VAL A 107 -12.66 -9.91 13.23
N ILE A 108 -11.75 -9.49 14.12
CA ILE A 108 -10.75 -10.40 14.68
C ILE A 108 -11.40 -11.54 15.44
N ASP A 109 -12.36 -11.24 16.28
CA ASP A 109 -13.11 -12.25 17.06
C ASP A 109 -13.84 -13.24 16.15
N ALA A 110 -14.46 -12.75 15.07
CA ALA A 110 -15.12 -13.60 14.08
C ALA A 110 -14.12 -14.54 13.38
N LEU A 111 -12.94 -14.04 13.02
CA LEU A 111 -11.88 -14.85 12.42
C LEU A 111 -11.31 -15.89 13.39
N LEU A 112 -11.37 -15.62 14.69
CA LEU A 112 -10.96 -16.56 15.75
C LEU A 112 -12.06 -17.55 16.16
N GLY A 113 -13.21 -17.51 15.49
CA GLY A 113 -14.30 -18.48 15.66
C GLY A 113 -15.46 -18.03 16.55
N SER A 114 -15.64 -16.73 16.74
CA SER A 114 -16.85 -16.19 17.38
C SER A 114 -18.09 -16.52 16.54
N GLU A 115 -19.20 -16.84 17.19
CA GLU A 115 -20.49 -17.08 16.53
C GLU A 115 -21.19 -15.78 16.07
N THR A 116 -20.65 -14.62 16.46
CA THR A 116 -21.24 -13.31 16.13
C THR A 116 -20.69 -12.83 14.79
N GLU A 117 -21.57 -12.58 13.84
CA GLU A 117 -21.19 -11.92 12.58
C GLU A 117 -20.77 -10.48 12.88
N PRO A 118 -19.57 -10.05 12.44
CA PRO A 118 -19.11 -8.69 12.67
C PRO A 118 -19.87 -7.72 11.77
N GLU A 119 -20.17 -6.54 12.30
CA GLU A 119 -20.62 -5.44 11.47
C GLU A 119 -19.42 -4.83 10.75
N VAL A 120 -19.34 -5.03 9.45
CA VAL A 120 -18.20 -4.57 8.63
C VAL A 120 -18.65 -3.43 7.74
N THR A 121 -17.96 -2.31 7.82
CA THR A 121 -18.23 -1.17 6.94
C THR A 121 -17.57 -1.36 5.57
N PRO A 122 -18.10 -0.75 4.49
CA PRO A 122 -17.48 -0.85 3.16
C PRO A 122 -16.03 -0.38 3.08
N SER A 123 -15.60 0.44 4.02
CA SER A 123 -14.22 0.93 4.11
C SER A 123 -13.30 0.05 4.96
N ASP A 124 -13.79 -1.08 5.46
CA ASP A 124 -12.92 -2.01 6.21
C ASP A 124 -11.95 -2.73 5.27
N LEU A 125 -10.72 -2.87 5.72
CA LEU A 125 -9.67 -3.51 4.92
C LEU A 125 -9.93 -4.99 4.66
N VAL A 126 -10.69 -5.67 5.50
CA VAL A 126 -11.04 -7.08 5.28
C VAL A 126 -11.91 -7.26 4.04
N ILE A 127 -12.82 -6.32 3.78
CA ILE A 127 -13.63 -6.35 2.55
C ILE A 127 -12.75 -6.11 1.33
N GLN A 128 -11.85 -5.15 1.40
CA GLN A 128 -10.92 -4.89 0.31
C GLN A 128 -9.98 -6.08 0.07
N TYR A 129 -9.51 -6.73 1.11
CA TYR A 129 -8.74 -7.96 1.00
C TYR A 129 -9.48 -9.02 0.17
N ASP A 130 -10.71 -9.31 0.50
CA ASP A 130 -11.52 -10.31 -0.22
C ASP A 130 -11.71 -9.92 -1.68
N MET A 131 -12.06 -8.67 -1.96
CA MET A 131 -12.21 -8.17 -3.33
C MET A 131 -10.91 -8.25 -4.13
N TRP A 132 -9.78 -7.89 -3.53
CA TRP A 132 -8.49 -7.92 -4.23
C TRP A 132 -8.02 -9.34 -4.50
N MET A 133 -8.30 -10.28 -3.62
CA MET A 133 -8.06 -11.71 -3.89
C MET A 133 -8.82 -12.17 -5.12
N ASP A 134 -10.10 -11.80 -5.24
CA ASP A 134 -10.93 -12.11 -6.41
C ASP A 134 -10.42 -11.43 -7.69
N LEU A 135 -9.76 -10.28 -7.59
CA LEU A 135 -9.19 -9.54 -8.70
C LEU A 135 -7.73 -9.94 -9.05
N GLY A 136 -7.24 -11.01 -8.45
CA GLY A 136 -5.91 -11.55 -8.81
C GLY A 136 -4.74 -11.04 -7.95
N ALA A 137 -4.99 -10.49 -6.77
CA ALA A 137 -3.93 -10.09 -5.84
C ALA A 137 -3.43 -11.25 -4.95
N THR A 138 -3.62 -12.49 -5.39
CA THR A 138 -3.07 -13.67 -4.70
C THR A 138 -1.58 -13.83 -4.99
N SER A 139 -0.86 -14.42 -4.06
CA SER A 139 0.57 -14.69 -4.23
C SER A 139 0.86 -15.52 -5.49
N ASP A 140 0.02 -16.49 -5.79
CA ASP A 140 0.17 -17.32 -7.01
C ASP A 140 -0.01 -16.50 -8.29
N ALA A 141 -1.02 -15.63 -8.35
CA ALA A 141 -1.29 -14.80 -9.52
C ALA A 141 -0.21 -13.72 -9.72
N LEU A 142 0.31 -13.14 -8.65
CA LEU A 142 1.33 -12.09 -8.70
C LEU A 142 2.74 -12.64 -8.95
N GLY A 143 3.02 -13.87 -8.55
CA GLY A 143 4.35 -14.48 -8.64
C GLY A 143 5.31 -14.07 -7.53
N TYR A 144 4.83 -13.43 -6.48
CA TYR A 144 5.55 -13.15 -5.24
C TYR A 144 4.59 -13.24 -4.04
N GLU A 145 5.14 -13.57 -2.89
CA GLU A 145 4.34 -13.72 -1.67
C GLU A 145 3.82 -12.37 -1.18
N VAL A 146 2.52 -12.28 -0.91
CA VAL A 146 1.90 -11.15 -0.23
C VAL A 146 1.35 -11.63 1.10
N GLN A 147 1.82 -11.03 2.18
CA GLN A 147 1.39 -11.33 3.54
C GLN A 147 0.56 -10.19 4.08
N TRP A 148 -0.72 -10.44 4.30
CA TRP A 148 -1.60 -9.51 4.98
C TRP A 148 -1.54 -9.68 6.48
N VAL A 149 -1.54 -8.56 7.19
CA VAL A 149 -1.65 -8.49 8.65
C VAL A 149 -2.67 -7.41 8.99
N LEU A 150 -3.83 -7.84 9.49
CA LEU A 150 -4.90 -6.96 9.96
C LEU A 150 -5.02 -7.10 11.48
N GLY A 151 -4.98 -5.98 12.18
CA GLY A 151 -5.01 -5.99 13.64
C GLY A 151 -5.45 -4.69 14.28
#